data_e40f0712d62f28c51910fa1b7bf8d856
#
_entry.id   e40f0712d62f28c51910fa1b7bf8d856
#
_cell.length_a   1.000
_cell.length_b   1.000
_cell.length_c   1.000
_cell.angle_alpha   90.00
_cell.angle_beta   90.00
_cell.angle_gamma   90.00
#
_symmetry.space_group_name_H-M   'P 1'
#
loop_
_entity.id
_entity.type
_entity.pdbx_description
1 polymer ?
#
loop_
_entity_poly.entity_id
_entity_poly.type
_entity_poly.pdbx_seq_one_letter_code
_entity_poly.pdbx_strand_id
1 'polypeptide(L)'
;MGLRNVPLVAQSAQGPGAGPQPSKMMAADAHPEFEVATIKPSDPEDESDGFSTNGRHVSVRNQSVSKILAAAYGIHVRQVVDGPSWLGNDRYDISGVADVEGEPSLKQMQEMLQKLLADRFRLNVHREKRQLSVYAVTVLKTGPKLTKSKGDPNGSPDQEGSEHGTQTASKFTNTSMADFAFIMQFFLDRPMVDQTGLTGR
;
A
#
# COMPACT_ATOMS: atom_id res chain seq x y z
N MET A 1 24.77 -32.25 -59.60
CA MET A 1 24.75 -32.47 -58.14
C MET A 1 25.05 -31.15 -57.47
N GLY A 2 24.04 -30.43 -57.04
CA GLY A 2 24.20 -29.12 -56.41
C GLY A 2 23.97 -29.21 -54.92
N LEU A 3 24.99 -28.89 -54.15
CA LEU A 3 24.91 -28.75 -52.70
C LEU A 3 24.31 -27.39 -52.35
N ARG A 4 23.17 -27.37 -51.70
CA ARG A 4 22.56 -26.16 -51.18
C ARG A 4 23.10 -25.88 -49.79
N ASN A 5 23.80 -24.76 -49.63
CA ASN A 5 24.17 -24.21 -48.34
C ASN A 5 22.92 -23.70 -47.63
N VAL A 6 22.63 -24.23 -46.45
CA VAL A 6 21.64 -23.73 -45.51
C VAL A 6 22.36 -22.83 -44.49
N PRO A 7 21.99 -21.56 -44.33
CA PRO A 7 22.59 -20.73 -43.29
C PRO A 7 22.13 -21.16 -41.91
N LEU A 8 23.11 -21.42 -41.04
CA LEU A 8 22.86 -21.66 -39.62
C LEU A 8 22.47 -20.35 -38.94
N VAL A 9 21.19 -20.27 -38.54
CA VAL A 9 20.71 -19.14 -37.72
C VAL A 9 21.14 -19.36 -36.31
N ALA A 10 22.08 -18.53 -35.82
CA ALA A 10 22.48 -18.53 -34.41
C ALA A 10 21.29 -18.10 -33.54
N GLN A 11 20.72 -19.00 -32.77
CA GLN A 11 19.81 -18.69 -31.69
C GLN A 11 20.59 -17.99 -30.58
N SER A 12 20.28 -16.71 -30.37
CA SER A 12 20.75 -15.96 -29.20
C SER A 12 20.20 -16.62 -27.95
N ALA A 13 21.06 -17.20 -27.14
CA ALA A 13 20.70 -17.68 -25.80
C ALA A 13 20.24 -16.47 -24.97
N GLN A 14 18.95 -16.39 -24.69
CA GLN A 14 18.44 -15.51 -23.63
C GLN A 14 18.99 -16.03 -22.30
N GLY A 15 19.84 -15.24 -21.67
CA GLY A 15 20.33 -15.49 -20.32
C GLY A 15 19.16 -15.59 -19.33
N PRO A 16 19.38 -16.24 -18.17
CA PRO A 16 18.34 -16.36 -17.14
C PRO A 16 17.84 -14.97 -16.78
N GLY A 17 16.54 -14.74 -16.94
CA GLY A 17 15.89 -13.47 -16.65
C GLY A 17 16.24 -13.02 -15.24
N ALA A 18 16.80 -11.81 -15.11
CA ALA A 18 16.97 -11.17 -13.82
C ALA A 18 15.58 -11.10 -13.16
N GLY A 19 15.44 -11.73 -12.00
CA GLY A 19 14.23 -11.56 -11.17
C GLY A 19 13.99 -10.07 -10.91
N PRO A 20 12.78 -9.67 -10.53
CA PRO A 20 12.47 -8.27 -10.27
C PRO A 20 13.48 -7.72 -9.26
N GLN A 21 14.28 -6.77 -9.70
CA GLN A 21 15.20 -6.06 -8.81
C GLN A 21 14.35 -5.23 -7.84
N PRO A 22 14.71 -5.21 -6.52
CA PRO A 22 13.99 -4.36 -5.58
C PRO A 22 14.04 -2.93 -6.09
N SER A 23 12.86 -2.31 -6.19
CA SER A 23 12.76 -0.91 -6.62
C SER A 23 13.49 -0.02 -5.63
N LYS A 24 14.25 0.93 -6.15
CA LYS A 24 14.91 1.93 -5.30
C LYS A 24 13.85 2.82 -4.66
N MET A 25 13.91 2.97 -3.34
CA MET A 25 13.04 3.91 -2.63
C MET A 25 13.31 5.36 -3.05
N MET A 26 12.29 6.21 -3.00
CA MET A 26 12.44 7.65 -3.11
C MET A 26 13.28 8.21 -1.98
N ALA A 27 13.92 9.36 -2.19
CA ALA A 27 14.61 10.06 -1.12
C ALA A 27 13.62 10.38 0.03
N ALA A 28 14.06 10.18 1.27
CA ALA A 28 13.18 10.28 2.45
C ALA A 28 12.63 11.72 2.66
N ASP A 29 13.33 12.72 2.16
CA ASP A 29 12.97 14.14 2.19
C ASP A 29 12.23 14.61 0.93
N ALA A 30 11.99 13.73 -0.04
CA ALA A 30 11.19 14.05 -1.21
C ALA A 30 9.71 14.19 -0.84
N HIS A 31 9.06 15.15 -1.46
CA HIS A 31 7.61 15.41 -1.37
C HIS A 31 6.96 15.15 -2.73
N PRO A 32 6.78 13.88 -3.12
CA PRO A 32 6.27 13.55 -4.43
C PRO A 32 4.81 13.95 -4.60
N GLU A 33 4.46 14.25 -5.85
CA GLU A 33 3.10 14.44 -6.30
C GLU A 33 2.81 13.50 -7.47
N PHE A 34 1.55 13.41 -7.87
CA PHE A 34 1.25 12.72 -9.12
C PHE A 34 1.53 13.64 -10.31
N GLU A 35 2.52 13.29 -11.13
CA GLU A 35 2.76 13.90 -12.43
C GLU A 35 1.55 13.68 -13.34
N VAL A 36 1.06 12.45 -13.35
CA VAL A 36 -0.15 12.02 -14.08
C VAL A 36 -0.96 11.10 -13.18
N ALA A 37 -2.26 11.32 -13.13
CA ALA A 37 -3.18 10.41 -12.49
C ALA A 37 -4.51 10.31 -13.25
N THR A 38 -4.99 9.09 -13.41
CA THR A 38 -6.33 8.78 -13.90
C THR A 38 -7.19 8.27 -12.75
N ILE A 39 -8.43 8.72 -12.71
CA ILE A 39 -9.46 8.26 -11.78
C ILE A 39 -10.66 7.87 -12.61
N LYS A 40 -11.13 6.63 -12.45
CA LYS A 40 -12.32 6.13 -13.14
C LYS A 40 -13.20 5.34 -12.16
N PRO A 41 -14.51 5.28 -12.35
CA PRO A 41 -15.34 4.33 -11.64
C PRO A 41 -14.81 2.91 -11.84
N SER A 42 -14.82 2.10 -10.77
CA SER A 42 -14.42 0.70 -10.85
C SER A 42 -15.46 -0.12 -11.60
N ASP A 43 -15.01 -1.18 -12.26
CA ASP A 43 -15.88 -2.18 -12.84
C ASP A 43 -16.54 -2.99 -11.70
N PRO A 44 -17.87 -3.06 -11.63
CA PRO A 44 -18.56 -3.85 -10.61
C PRO A 44 -18.23 -5.35 -10.64
N GLU A 45 -17.77 -5.87 -11.79
CA GLU A 45 -17.39 -7.27 -11.98
C GLU A 45 -15.90 -7.53 -11.65
N ASP A 46 -15.10 -6.48 -11.42
CA ASP A 46 -13.70 -6.65 -11.00
C ASP A 46 -13.64 -6.91 -9.49
N GLU A 47 -13.33 -8.14 -9.11
CA GLU A 47 -13.18 -8.56 -7.71
C GLU A 47 -11.83 -8.13 -7.10
N SER A 48 -10.89 -7.65 -7.92
CA SER A 48 -9.59 -7.21 -7.42
C SER A 48 -9.73 -5.91 -6.65
N ASP A 49 -9.21 -5.87 -5.43
CA ASP A 49 -9.20 -4.65 -4.63
C ASP A 49 -7.84 -4.42 -3.96
N GLY A 50 -7.55 -3.19 -3.59
CA GLY A 50 -6.36 -2.87 -2.82
C GLY A 50 -5.56 -1.67 -3.30
N PHE A 51 -4.40 -1.54 -2.67
CA PHE A 51 -3.38 -0.51 -2.96
C PHE A 51 -2.08 -1.21 -3.33
N SER A 52 -1.40 -0.71 -4.33
CA SER A 52 -0.10 -1.25 -4.73
C SER A 52 0.82 -0.16 -5.27
N THR A 53 2.12 -0.39 -5.11
CA THR A 53 3.18 0.43 -5.70
C THR A 53 4.10 -0.45 -6.54
N ASN A 54 4.64 0.11 -7.61
CA ASN A 54 5.68 -0.50 -8.43
C ASN A 54 6.56 0.62 -9.00
N GLY A 55 7.72 0.84 -8.40
CA GLY A 55 8.52 2.02 -8.69
C GLY A 55 7.71 3.29 -8.46
N ARG A 56 7.65 4.20 -9.45
CA ARG A 56 6.86 5.43 -9.39
C ARG A 56 5.35 5.23 -9.54
N HIS A 57 4.91 4.04 -9.95
CA HIS A 57 3.50 3.77 -10.18
C HIS A 57 2.76 3.46 -8.88
N VAL A 58 1.67 4.16 -8.65
CA VAL A 58 0.75 3.93 -7.54
C VAL A 58 -0.60 3.55 -8.13
N SER A 59 -1.16 2.44 -7.66
CA SER A 59 -2.46 1.94 -8.08
C SER A 59 -3.37 1.72 -6.89
N VAL A 60 -4.61 2.16 -7.05
CA VAL A 60 -5.73 1.85 -6.15
C VAL A 60 -6.79 1.16 -6.99
N ARG A 61 -7.27 0.01 -6.56
CA ARG A 61 -8.29 -0.76 -7.26
C ARG A 61 -9.50 -0.97 -6.39
N ASN A 62 -10.66 -0.74 -6.98
CA ASN A 62 -11.98 -1.05 -6.43
C ASN A 62 -12.16 -0.55 -4.98
N GLN A 63 -11.72 0.69 -4.68
CA GLN A 63 -11.82 1.27 -3.36
C GLN A 63 -12.85 2.39 -3.29
N SER A 64 -13.64 2.41 -2.21
CA SER A 64 -14.50 3.56 -1.93
C SER A 64 -13.67 4.79 -1.54
N VAL A 65 -14.21 5.97 -1.80
CA VAL A 65 -13.51 7.21 -1.44
C VAL A 65 -13.25 7.30 0.07
N SER A 66 -14.14 6.77 0.91
CA SER A 66 -13.91 6.66 2.36
C SER A 66 -12.69 5.80 2.70
N LYS A 67 -12.48 4.68 1.99
CA LYS A 67 -11.29 3.82 2.18
C LYS A 67 -10.02 4.50 1.67
N ILE A 68 -10.10 5.22 0.55
CA ILE A 68 -8.95 5.99 0.02
C ILE A 68 -8.58 7.12 0.99
N LEU A 69 -9.58 7.83 1.56
CA LEU A 69 -9.38 8.82 2.63
C LEU A 69 -8.72 8.19 3.85
N ALA A 70 -9.24 7.06 4.31
CA ALA A 70 -8.68 6.35 5.46
C ALA A 70 -7.21 5.99 5.23
N ALA A 71 -6.87 5.47 4.05
CA ALA A 71 -5.49 5.18 3.66
C ALA A 71 -4.62 6.44 3.62
N ALA A 72 -5.11 7.50 2.96
CA ALA A 72 -4.39 8.77 2.81
C ALA A 72 -4.08 9.46 4.14
N TYR A 73 -4.98 9.35 5.12
CA TYR A 73 -4.80 10.00 6.42
C TYR A 73 -4.31 9.05 7.53
N GLY A 74 -4.01 7.79 7.20
CA GLY A 74 -3.51 6.80 8.16
C GLY A 74 -4.50 6.48 9.27
N ILE A 75 -5.80 6.49 8.97
CA ILE A 75 -6.88 6.26 9.92
C ILE A 75 -7.76 5.08 9.48
N HIS A 76 -8.55 4.55 10.39
CA HIS A 76 -9.52 3.52 10.06
C HIS A 76 -10.75 4.11 9.34
N VAL A 77 -11.37 3.36 8.43
CA VAL A 77 -12.52 3.84 7.63
C VAL A 77 -13.69 4.32 8.50
N ARG A 78 -13.91 3.73 9.67
CA ARG A 78 -14.92 4.20 10.64
C ARG A 78 -14.62 5.56 11.29
N GLN A 79 -13.44 6.09 11.07
CA GLN A 79 -13.07 7.44 11.51
C GLN A 79 -13.37 8.49 10.44
N VAL A 80 -13.78 8.06 9.24
CA VAL A 80 -14.30 8.94 8.20
C VAL A 80 -15.80 9.11 8.46
N VAL A 81 -16.22 10.27 8.92
CA VAL A 81 -17.59 10.55 9.38
C VAL A 81 -18.15 11.79 8.71
N ASP A 82 -19.46 11.93 8.80
CA ASP A 82 -20.21 13.12 8.35
C ASP A 82 -20.03 13.50 6.87
N GLY A 83 -19.59 12.56 6.06
CA GLY A 83 -19.50 12.74 4.61
C GLY A 83 -20.79 12.32 3.88
N PRO A 84 -20.95 12.76 2.63
CA PRO A 84 -22.05 12.31 1.79
C PRO A 84 -21.96 10.81 1.51
N SER A 85 -23.11 10.17 1.24
CA SER A 85 -23.22 8.71 1.07
C SER A 85 -22.33 8.14 -0.04
N TRP A 86 -22.09 8.90 -1.11
CA TRP A 86 -21.25 8.46 -2.21
C TRP A 86 -19.78 8.17 -1.78
N LEU A 87 -19.30 8.78 -0.70
CA LEU A 87 -17.96 8.48 -0.18
C LEU A 87 -17.79 6.99 0.18
N GLY A 88 -18.84 6.34 0.68
CA GLY A 88 -18.80 4.94 1.05
C GLY A 88 -19.26 3.98 -0.04
N ASN A 89 -20.09 4.45 -0.97
CA ASN A 89 -20.76 3.62 -1.96
C ASN A 89 -20.04 3.58 -3.31
N ASP A 90 -19.55 4.73 -3.78
CA ASP A 90 -18.93 4.81 -5.09
C ASP A 90 -17.48 4.32 -5.00
N ARG A 91 -17.12 3.42 -5.91
CA ARG A 91 -15.80 2.81 -5.98
C ARG A 91 -15.03 3.32 -7.17
N TYR A 92 -13.75 3.52 -6.97
CA TYR A 92 -12.85 4.06 -7.98
C TYR A 92 -11.56 3.27 -8.11
N ASP A 93 -11.07 3.24 -9.35
CA ASP A 93 -9.71 2.86 -9.68
C ASP A 93 -8.90 4.13 -9.88
N ILE A 94 -7.73 4.18 -9.27
CA ILE A 94 -6.75 5.24 -9.47
C ILE A 94 -5.47 4.61 -10.01
N SER A 95 -4.93 5.18 -11.05
CA SER A 95 -3.61 4.84 -11.57
C SER A 95 -2.83 6.12 -11.77
N GLY A 96 -1.69 6.22 -11.10
CA GLY A 96 -0.87 7.43 -11.16
C GLY A 96 0.61 7.15 -11.18
N VAL A 97 1.37 8.13 -11.67
CA VAL A 97 2.83 8.12 -11.72
C VAL A 97 3.33 9.29 -10.90
N ALA A 98 4.23 9.03 -9.97
CA ALA A 98 4.87 10.08 -9.19
C ALA A 98 5.86 10.89 -10.04
N ASP A 99 6.03 12.16 -9.73
CA ASP A 99 6.97 13.08 -10.37
C ASP A 99 8.44 12.87 -9.93
N VAL A 100 8.66 12.06 -8.87
CA VAL A 100 9.98 11.73 -8.31
C VAL A 100 10.33 10.28 -8.62
N GLU A 101 11.60 10.02 -8.94
CA GLU A 101 12.11 8.67 -9.19
C GLU A 101 12.19 7.83 -7.91
N GLY A 102 11.82 6.56 -8.04
CA GLY A 102 11.85 5.58 -6.97
C GLY A 102 10.45 5.16 -6.52
N GLU A 103 10.40 4.28 -5.54
CA GLU A 103 9.15 3.84 -4.93
C GLU A 103 8.80 4.71 -3.72
N PRO A 104 7.58 5.26 -3.66
CA PRO A 104 7.18 6.08 -2.51
C PRO A 104 7.08 5.24 -1.24
N SER A 105 7.59 5.77 -0.14
CA SER A 105 7.29 5.26 1.19
C SER A 105 5.79 5.40 1.49
N LEU A 106 5.30 4.68 2.50
CA LEU A 106 3.91 4.79 2.94
C LEU A 106 3.49 6.25 3.21
N LYS A 107 4.36 7.01 3.88
CA LYS A 107 4.11 8.43 4.17
C LYS A 107 3.99 9.26 2.90
N GLN A 108 4.90 9.07 1.96
CA GLN A 108 4.88 9.78 0.67
C GLN A 108 3.65 9.41 -0.14
N MET A 109 3.27 8.14 -0.19
CA MET A 109 2.02 7.71 -0.83
C MET A 109 0.80 8.37 -0.19
N GLN A 110 0.76 8.48 1.13
CA GLN A 110 -0.31 9.17 1.86
C GLN A 110 -0.40 10.66 1.47
N GLU A 111 0.72 11.37 1.42
CA GLU A 111 0.78 12.78 1.01
C GLU A 111 0.27 12.96 -0.43
N MET A 112 0.71 12.10 -1.37
CA MET A 112 0.24 12.10 -2.76
C MET A 112 -1.27 11.89 -2.86
N LEU A 113 -1.82 10.91 -2.12
CA LEU A 113 -3.26 10.62 -2.12
C LEU A 113 -4.07 11.76 -1.50
N GLN A 114 -3.60 12.39 -0.41
CA GLN A 114 -4.26 13.55 0.20
C GLN A 114 -4.41 14.68 -0.82
N LYS A 115 -3.34 14.99 -1.53
CA LYS A 115 -3.37 16.04 -2.56
C LYS A 115 -4.31 15.68 -3.70
N LEU A 116 -4.22 14.45 -4.21
CA LEU A 116 -5.12 13.98 -5.26
C LEU A 116 -6.59 14.11 -4.87
N LEU A 117 -6.94 13.70 -3.65
CA LEU A 117 -8.31 13.79 -3.14
C LEU A 117 -8.79 15.24 -3.02
N ALA A 118 -7.95 16.14 -2.52
CA ALA A 118 -8.28 17.55 -2.44
C ALA A 118 -8.53 18.14 -3.83
N ASP A 119 -7.65 17.88 -4.80
CA ASP A 119 -7.68 18.47 -6.13
C ASP A 119 -8.82 17.92 -6.98
N ARG A 120 -9.03 16.60 -6.97
CA ARG A 120 -9.96 15.92 -7.90
C ARG A 120 -11.37 15.74 -7.35
N PHE A 121 -11.49 15.49 -6.04
CA PHE A 121 -12.81 15.36 -5.38
C PHE A 121 -13.22 16.63 -4.64
N ARG A 122 -12.36 17.67 -4.63
CA ARG A 122 -12.58 18.94 -3.90
C ARG A 122 -12.92 18.72 -2.43
N LEU A 123 -12.31 17.69 -1.83
CA LEU A 123 -12.53 17.32 -0.46
C LEU A 123 -11.86 18.32 0.48
N ASN A 124 -12.63 18.83 1.42
CA ASN A 124 -12.14 19.60 2.55
C ASN A 124 -12.30 18.76 3.81
N VAL A 125 -11.18 18.36 4.41
CA VAL A 125 -11.13 17.46 5.55
C VAL A 125 -10.69 18.22 6.80
N HIS A 126 -11.44 18.07 7.88
CA HIS A 126 -11.05 18.57 9.20
C HIS A 126 -10.98 17.41 10.20
N ARG A 127 -10.28 17.63 11.31
CA ARG A 127 -10.15 16.64 12.38
C ARG A 127 -10.95 17.07 13.60
N GLU A 128 -11.66 16.12 14.18
CA GLU A 128 -12.34 16.31 15.43
C GLU A 128 -12.06 15.14 16.39
N LYS A 129 -12.33 15.36 17.68
CA LYS A 129 -12.16 14.32 18.70
C LYS A 129 -13.46 13.59 18.92
N ARG A 130 -13.46 12.27 18.72
CA ARG A 130 -14.59 11.38 19.04
C ARG A 130 -14.10 10.19 19.85
N GLN A 131 -14.98 9.66 20.69
CA GLN A 131 -14.74 8.39 21.38
C GLN A 131 -15.11 7.24 20.44
N LEU A 132 -14.18 6.30 20.26
CA LEU A 132 -14.37 5.10 19.45
C LEU A 132 -13.86 3.87 20.22
N SER A 133 -14.54 2.74 20.04
CA SER A 133 -13.97 1.45 20.44
C SER A 133 -12.81 1.10 19.54
N VAL A 134 -11.72 0.67 20.13
CA VAL A 134 -10.47 0.32 19.43
C VAL A 134 -9.96 -1.04 19.87
N TYR A 135 -9.11 -1.66 19.04
CA TYR A 135 -8.24 -2.75 19.46
C TYR A 135 -6.92 -2.16 19.95
N ALA A 136 -6.54 -2.48 21.17
CA ALA A 136 -5.23 -2.10 21.71
C ALA A 136 -4.25 -3.27 21.59
N VAL A 137 -3.14 -3.08 20.90
CA VAL A 137 -2.04 -4.05 20.87
C VAL A 137 -1.12 -3.77 22.03
N THR A 138 -0.89 -4.77 22.87
CA THR A 138 -0.03 -4.67 24.05
C THR A 138 0.96 -5.82 24.08
N VAL A 139 2.05 -5.67 24.84
CA VAL A 139 3.01 -6.75 25.07
C VAL A 139 2.55 -7.61 26.24
N LEU A 140 2.54 -8.91 26.05
CA LEU A 140 2.24 -9.88 27.12
C LEU A 140 3.34 -9.85 28.20
N LYS A 141 3.01 -10.30 29.42
CA LYS A 141 3.99 -10.41 30.54
C LYS A 141 5.20 -11.28 30.19
N THR A 142 5.04 -12.21 29.26
CA THR A 142 6.12 -13.09 28.75
C THR A 142 7.09 -12.37 27.79
N GLY A 143 6.85 -11.11 27.50
CA GLY A 143 7.60 -10.33 26.52
C GLY A 143 7.12 -10.53 25.08
N PRO A 144 7.65 -9.71 24.16
CA PRO A 144 7.33 -9.82 22.74
C PRO A 144 8.02 -11.05 22.13
N LYS A 145 7.32 -11.73 21.22
CA LYS A 145 7.88 -12.81 20.38
C LYS A 145 8.20 -12.32 18.98
N LEU A 146 8.75 -11.13 18.89
CA LEU A 146 9.13 -10.49 17.62
C LEU A 146 10.64 -10.53 17.46
N THR A 147 11.08 -10.61 16.22
CA THR A 147 12.50 -10.51 15.85
C THR A 147 12.72 -9.15 15.18
N LYS A 148 13.74 -8.42 15.64
CA LYS A 148 14.10 -7.15 15.00
C LYS A 148 14.46 -7.38 13.54
N SER A 149 13.88 -6.57 12.66
CA SER A 149 14.18 -6.65 11.23
C SER A 149 15.64 -6.29 10.95
N LYS A 150 16.19 -6.94 9.91
CA LYS A 150 17.51 -6.62 9.34
C LYS A 150 17.40 -5.83 8.04
N GLY A 151 16.18 -5.49 7.60
CA GLY A 151 15.94 -4.72 6.40
C GLY A 151 16.34 -3.24 6.54
N ASP A 152 16.28 -2.52 5.42
CA ASP A 152 16.50 -1.07 5.41
C ASP A 152 15.42 -0.39 6.27
N PRO A 153 15.78 0.39 7.30
CA PRO A 153 14.81 1.10 8.13
C PRO A 153 13.91 2.07 7.34
N ASN A 154 14.38 2.54 6.18
CA ASN A 154 13.62 3.42 5.28
C ASN A 154 12.86 2.65 4.19
N GLY A 155 13.05 1.34 4.10
CA GLY A 155 12.35 0.50 3.15
C GLY A 155 10.86 0.35 3.49
N SER A 156 10.07 -0.06 2.50
CA SER A 156 8.65 -0.34 2.72
C SER A 156 8.46 -1.52 3.67
N PRO A 157 7.41 -1.51 4.50
CA PRO A 157 6.96 -2.70 5.20
C PRO A 157 6.52 -3.75 4.16
N ASP A 158 6.77 -5.02 4.45
CA ASP A 158 6.39 -6.14 3.60
C ASP A 158 5.47 -7.10 4.34
N GLN A 159 4.47 -7.61 3.63
CA GLN A 159 3.49 -8.56 4.15
C GLN A 159 3.34 -9.73 3.19
N GLU A 160 3.67 -10.91 3.66
CA GLU A 160 3.42 -12.18 2.99
C GLU A 160 2.22 -12.87 3.64
N GLY A 161 1.17 -13.11 2.85
CA GLY A 161 0.01 -13.90 3.28
C GLY A 161 0.18 -15.36 2.91
N SER A 162 -0.27 -16.27 3.77
CA SER A 162 -0.41 -17.68 3.46
C SER A 162 -1.75 -18.20 3.97
N GLU A 163 -2.42 -19.00 3.14
CA GLU A 163 -3.65 -19.67 3.51
C GLU A 163 -3.37 -21.15 3.75
N HIS A 164 -3.78 -21.66 4.91
CA HIS A 164 -3.70 -23.07 5.26
C HIS A 164 -5.07 -23.54 5.77
N GLY A 165 -5.88 -24.09 4.87
CA GLY A 165 -7.25 -24.50 5.18
C GLY A 165 -8.13 -23.29 5.53
N THR A 166 -8.69 -23.26 6.73
CA THR A 166 -9.52 -22.14 7.23
C THR A 166 -8.71 -21.09 7.99
N GLN A 167 -7.40 -21.21 8.05
CA GLN A 167 -6.53 -20.28 8.76
C GLN A 167 -5.74 -19.42 7.76
N THR A 168 -5.81 -18.12 7.95
CA THR A 168 -4.96 -17.16 7.26
C THR A 168 -3.84 -16.75 8.19
N ALA A 169 -2.59 -16.93 7.75
CA ALA A 169 -1.42 -16.43 8.44
C ALA A 169 -0.76 -15.33 7.62
N SER A 170 -0.35 -14.28 8.30
CA SER A 170 0.41 -13.20 7.68
C SER A 170 1.75 -13.03 8.38
N LYS A 171 2.82 -12.99 7.59
CA LYS A 171 4.17 -12.68 8.05
C LYS A 171 4.48 -11.26 7.65
N PHE A 172 4.85 -10.45 8.62
CA PHE A 172 5.28 -9.07 8.42
C PHE A 172 6.79 -8.98 8.55
N THR A 173 7.45 -8.37 7.57
CA THR A 173 8.89 -8.09 7.60
C THR A 173 9.13 -6.61 7.37
N ASN A 174 10.23 -6.10 7.90
CA ASN A 174 10.58 -4.68 7.83
C ASN A 174 9.43 -3.74 8.25
N THR A 175 8.66 -4.13 9.26
CA THR A 175 7.40 -3.48 9.67
C THR A 175 7.53 -2.97 11.09
N SER A 176 7.33 -1.67 11.31
CA SER A 176 7.19 -1.10 12.65
C SER A 176 5.82 -1.45 13.25
N MET A 177 5.64 -1.27 14.57
CA MET A 177 4.33 -1.45 15.19
C MET A 177 3.28 -0.44 14.67
N ALA A 178 3.72 0.75 14.26
CA ALA A 178 2.85 1.73 13.62
C ALA A 178 2.42 1.28 12.23
N ASP A 179 3.35 0.75 11.40
CA ASP A 179 3.02 0.18 10.08
C ASP A 179 2.08 -1.02 10.23
N PHE A 180 2.36 -1.91 11.21
CA PHE A 180 1.50 -3.06 11.51
C PHE A 180 0.08 -2.61 11.89
N ALA A 181 -0.05 -1.66 12.81
CA ALA A 181 -1.35 -1.12 13.20
C ALA A 181 -2.09 -0.48 12.01
N PHE A 182 -1.38 0.23 11.14
CA PHE A 182 -1.93 0.80 9.92
C PHE A 182 -2.43 -0.29 8.95
N ILE A 183 -1.62 -1.30 8.66
CA ILE A 183 -2.00 -2.40 7.76
C ILE A 183 -3.21 -3.15 8.31
N MET A 184 -3.20 -3.46 9.60
CA MET A 184 -4.30 -4.20 10.22
C MET A 184 -5.64 -3.45 10.20
N GLN A 185 -5.65 -2.13 10.05
CA GLN A 185 -6.90 -1.36 9.93
C GLN A 185 -7.73 -1.70 8.70
N PHE A 186 -7.11 -2.25 7.64
CA PHE A 186 -7.84 -2.69 6.45
C PHE A 186 -8.58 -4.02 6.65
N PHE A 187 -8.18 -4.81 7.64
CA PHE A 187 -8.73 -6.15 7.93
C PHE A 187 -9.64 -6.19 9.16
N LEU A 188 -9.57 -5.18 10.02
CA LEU A 188 -10.33 -5.13 11.25
C LEU A 188 -11.61 -4.33 11.10
N ASP A 189 -12.57 -4.58 12.00
CA ASP A 189 -13.83 -3.83 12.07
C ASP A 189 -13.72 -2.56 12.92
N ARG A 190 -12.56 -2.31 13.56
CA ARG A 190 -12.30 -1.18 14.46
C ARG A 190 -10.87 -0.69 14.31
N PRO A 191 -10.60 0.57 14.66
CA PRO A 191 -9.23 1.07 14.69
C PRO A 191 -8.35 0.25 15.61
N MET A 192 -7.09 0.06 15.21
CA MET A 192 -6.05 -0.54 16.04
C MET A 192 -5.13 0.56 16.58
N VAL A 193 -4.78 0.47 17.87
CA VAL A 193 -3.87 1.39 18.54
C VAL A 193 -2.68 0.62 19.09
N ASP A 194 -1.48 1.07 18.78
CA ASP A 194 -0.26 0.52 19.35
C ASP A 194 -0.04 1.06 20.78
N GLN A 195 -0.04 0.15 21.74
CA GLN A 195 0.28 0.38 23.15
C GLN A 195 1.43 -0.52 23.61
N THR A 196 2.23 -1.02 22.67
CA THR A 196 3.35 -1.93 22.99
C THR A 196 4.56 -1.21 23.57
N GLY A 197 4.76 0.05 23.21
CA GLY A 197 5.98 0.80 23.51
C GLY A 197 7.22 0.28 22.78
N LEU A 198 7.06 -0.64 21.83
CA LEU A 198 8.17 -1.16 21.02
C LEU A 198 8.58 -0.16 19.94
N THR A 199 9.87 0.03 19.78
CA THR A 199 10.43 0.93 18.77
C THR A 199 11.27 0.17 17.75
N GLY A 200 11.36 0.74 16.53
CA GLY A 200 12.11 0.15 15.42
C GLY A 200 11.26 -0.80 14.57
N ARG A 201 11.94 -1.56 13.74
CA ARG A 201 11.37 -2.52 12.79
C ARG A 201 11.94 -3.91 12.97
#